data_fe88eb902f1e88a6a5b685dca2614908
#
_entry.id   fe88eb902f1e88a6a5b685dca2614908
#
_cell.length_a   1.000
_cell.length_b   1.000
_cell.length_c   1.000
_cell.angle_alpha   90.00
_cell.angle_beta   90.00
_cell.angle_gamma   90.00
#
_symmetry.space_group_name_H-M   'P 1'
#
loop_
_entity.id
_entity.type
_entity.pdbx_description
1 polymer ?
#
loop_
_entity_poly.entity_id
_entity_poly.type
_entity_poly.pdbx_seq_one_letter_code
_entity_poly.pdbx_strand_id
1 'polypeptide(L)'
;MTRISRMNIVTKGCSFLFPAIVTALVMVGSACAADSEATRLLTSRNEEFTKEIIKVSDNVYTAVGYAVSPVSMIIGPEGIVIVDTGLDIASGKEIRADFRRIVDKPVKAIVFTHGHPDHTHGAFAFMDTPDVQVWARQGFGHEQHTLEQAGILIQKRRGASQAGFTLSPEQRINNGVAKAFWPNRKGGVFAAGHNIAPTHLFDTERKKLTLAGIDLELVAATGETHDALYVWFPAERIVFAGDNFYKSWPNLYAIRGTPYRDIRAWANVIDRILQEHAVAVVGGHTRPIIGESEVNETLGNFRDAIRFLFDKTVEGINKGMTPNQLVDYVVLPDKYKNLDYLRPYYGNPEWAIRAIFGGYLGWFDGNATNLFPLSDGEEAKRVTKIAGGQDALGNLVVSAMNIQDYQWAAQLCDYILTLDPKNKAAMLNKADALTALADDILTATARNYYLSTAIQLRKQASGLPSERD
;
A
#
# COMPACT_ATOMS: atom_id res chain seq x y z
N MET A 1 32.33 -78.99 -45.39
CA MET A 1 31.28 -80.03 -45.57
C MET A 1 29.96 -79.20 -45.51
N THR A 2 29.42 -78.86 -46.68
CA THR A 2 28.25 -79.53 -47.37
C THR A 2 26.97 -79.30 -46.55
N ARG A 3 25.89 -78.66 -47.01
CA ARG A 3 25.14 -78.56 -48.31
C ARG A 3 24.05 -77.49 -48.11
N ILE A 4 23.86 -76.47 -48.90
CA ILE A 4 22.95 -76.31 -50.08
C ILE A 4 21.59 -77.02 -49.95
N SER A 5 20.48 -76.29 -50.00
CA SER A 5 19.41 -76.41 -51.00
C SER A 5 18.24 -75.42 -50.75
N ARG A 6 18.04 -74.56 -51.75
CA ARG A 6 16.87 -74.25 -52.61
C ARG A 6 15.56 -73.90 -51.91
N MET A 7 15.13 -72.61 -52.02
CA MET A 7 14.30 -71.99 -53.06
C MET A 7 12.92 -72.62 -53.26
N ASN A 8 11.89 -71.87 -52.88
CA ASN A 8 10.70 -71.73 -53.72
C ASN A 8 9.97 -70.38 -53.50
N ILE A 9 9.71 -69.75 -54.65
CA ILE A 9 8.98 -68.51 -54.84
C ILE A 9 7.52 -68.84 -54.92
N VAL A 10 6.63 -68.10 -54.18
CA VAL A 10 5.22 -67.90 -54.60
C VAL A 10 4.79 -66.47 -54.30
N THR A 11 4.36 -65.86 -55.36
CA THR A 11 3.82 -64.49 -55.49
C THR A 11 2.44 -64.34 -54.90
N LYS A 12 2.13 -63.16 -54.37
CA LYS A 12 0.92 -62.29 -54.56
C LYS A 12 0.31 -61.81 -53.26
N GLY A 13 0.11 -60.48 -53.19
CA GLY A 13 -0.84 -59.85 -52.30
C GLY A 13 -0.41 -58.46 -51.83
N CYS A 14 -0.57 -57.42 -52.69
CA CYS A 14 -0.58 -56.03 -52.26
C CYS A 14 -1.70 -55.81 -51.25
N SER A 15 -1.36 -55.39 -50.02
CA SER A 15 -2.29 -54.74 -49.12
C SER A 15 -1.64 -53.49 -48.57
N PHE A 16 -2.12 -52.37 -49.00
CA PHE A 16 -1.77 -51.05 -48.47
C PHE A 16 -2.27 -50.98 -47.06
N LEU A 17 -1.39 -50.92 -46.07
CA LEU A 17 -1.67 -50.56 -44.70
C LEU A 17 -1.32 -49.07 -44.55
N PHE A 18 -2.35 -48.21 -44.43
CA PHE A 18 -2.21 -46.83 -43.96
C PHE A 18 -1.75 -46.85 -42.49
N PRO A 19 -0.72 -46.11 -42.11
CA PRO A 19 -0.43 -45.87 -40.71
C PRO A 19 -1.48 -44.86 -40.17
N ALA A 20 -2.27 -45.33 -39.21
CA ALA A 20 -3.12 -44.44 -38.41
C ALA A 20 -2.22 -43.57 -37.57
N ILE A 21 -2.13 -42.26 -37.92
CA ILE A 21 -1.53 -41.22 -37.05
C ILE A 21 -2.52 -41.04 -35.89
N VAL A 22 -2.20 -41.61 -34.74
CA VAL A 22 -2.86 -41.29 -33.48
C VAL A 22 -2.34 -39.92 -33.06
N THR A 23 -3.10 -38.88 -33.39
CA THR A 23 -2.88 -37.54 -32.84
C THR A 23 -3.28 -37.58 -31.37
N ALA A 24 -2.31 -37.77 -30.48
CA ALA A 24 -2.54 -37.59 -29.07
C ALA A 24 -2.81 -36.09 -28.82
N LEU A 25 -4.08 -35.75 -28.64
CA LEU A 25 -4.52 -34.44 -28.17
C LEU A 25 -4.03 -34.33 -26.72
N VAL A 26 -2.87 -33.73 -26.50
CA VAL A 26 -2.47 -33.32 -25.17
C VAL A 26 -3.40 -32.18 -24.77
N MET A 27 -4.47 -32.50 -24.06
CA MET A 27 -5.21 -31.51 -23.31
C MET A 27 -4.27 -30.99 -22.25
N VAL A 28 -3.62 -29.83 -22.54
CA VAL A 28 -3.04 -28.99 -21.51
C VAL A 28 -4.23 -28.41 -20.75
N GLY A 29 -4.69 -29.16 -19.76
CA GLY A 29 -5.57 -28.61 -18.75
C GLY A 29 -4.78 -27.47 -18.11
N SER A 30 -5.21 -26.23 -18.31
CA SER A 30 -4.81 -25.11 -17.47
C SER A 30 -5.25 -25.48 -16.05
N ALA A 31 -4.38 -26.16 -15.31
CA ALA A 31 -4.51 -26.18 -13.87
C ALA A 31 -4.42 -24.71 -13.46
N CYS A 32 -5.53 -24.10 -13.03
CA CYS A 32 -5.47 -22.85 -12.27
C CYS A 32 -4.48 -23.12 -11.15
N ALA A 33 -3.31 -22.53 -11.23
CA ALA A 33 -2.38 -22.55 -10.10
C ALA A 33 -3.15 -22.02 -8.89
N ALA A 34 -3.10 -22.74 -7.77
CA ALA A 34 -3.73 -22.26 -6.55
C ALA A 34 -3.09 -20.92 -6.18
N ASP A 35 -3.92 -19.97 -5.73
CA ASP A 35 -3.43 -18.66 -5.26
C ASP A 35 -2.28 -18.85 -4.25
N SER A 36 -1.27 -17.99 -4.34
CA SER A 36 -0.19 -17.95 -3.36
C SER A 36 -0.72 -17.68 -1.94
N GLU A 37 0.07 -17.98 -0.93
CA GLU A 37 -0.29 -17.63 0.45
C GLU A 37 -0.52 -16.12 0.61
N ALA A 38 0.34 -15.29 0.01
CA ALA A 38 0.22 -13.84 0.04
C ALA A 38 -1.10 -13.36 -0.60
N THR A 39 -1.45 -13.90 -1.76
CA THR A 39 -2.72 -13.61 -2.45
C THR A 39 -3.92 -14.02 -1.61
N ARG A 40 -3.91 -15.20 -0.97
CA ARG A 40 -4.98 -15.64 -0.06
C ARG A 40 -5.13 -14.74 1.15
N LEU A 41 -4.02 -14.36 1.80
CA LEU A 41 -4.02 -13.46 2.95
C LEU A 41 -4.54 -12.07 2.59
N LEU A 42 -4.14 -11.51 1.43
CA LEU A 42 -4.68 -10.24 0.97
C LEU A 42 -6.17 -10.33 0.63
N THR A 43 -6.62 -11.46 0.10
CA THR A 43 -8.04 -11.68 -0.21
C THR A 43 -8.88 -11.78 1.06
N SER A 44 -8.44 -12.55 2.07
CA SER A 44 -9.14 -12.66 3.35
C SER A 44 -9.19 -11.32 4.09
N ARG A 45 -8.15 -10.48 3.95
CA ARG A 45 -8.14 -9.14 4.54
C ARG A 45 -9.27 -8.23 4.05
N ASN A 46 -9.92 -8.53 2.94
CA ASN A 46 -11.09 -7.78 2.49
C ASN A 46 -12.26 -7.79 3.51
N GLU A 47 -12.26 -8.70 4.47
CA GLU A 47 -13.23 -8.72 5.58
C GLU A 47 -13.12 -7.47 6.46
N GLU A 48 -11.90 -6.94 6.69
CA GLU A 48 -11.68 -5.67 7.38
C GLU A 48 -12.35 -4.47 6.68
N PHE A 49 -12.61 -4.60 5.38
CA PHE A 49 -13.18 -3.55 4.53
C PHE A 49 -14.63 -3.82 4.13
N THR A 50 -15.31 -4.74 4.82
CA THR A 50 -16.74 -4.99 4.61
C THR A 50 -17.52 -3.75 5.01
N LYS A 51 -18.41 -3.31 4.12
CA LYS A 51 -19.21 -2.09 4.29
C LYS A 51 -20.21 -2.27 5.45
N GLU A 52 -20.01 -1.47 6.49
CA GLU A 52 -20.80 -1.54 7.70
C GLU A 52 -20.72 -0.22 8.49
N ILE A 53 -21.80 0.10 9.24
CA ILE A 53 -21.74 1.10 10.29
C ILE A 53 -21.59 0.37 11.62
N ILE A 54 -20.42 0.48 12.23
CA ILE A 54 -20.09 -0.16 13.48
C ILE A 54 -20.49 0.76 14.63
N LYS A 55 -21.29 0.25 15.56
CA LYS A 55 -21.57 0.92 16.82
C LYS A 55 -20.39 0.71 17.76
N VAL A 56 -19.62 1.78 18.02
CA VAL A 56 -18.47 1.77 18.94
C VAL A 56 -18.93 1.98 20.38
N SER A 57 -19.93 2.84 20.57
CA SER A 57 -20.61 3.09 21.84
C SER A 57 -22.05 3.55 21.60
N ASP A 58 -22.77 3.96 22.65
CA ASP A 58 -24.14 4.47 22.50
C ASP A 58 -24.17 5.78 21.68
N ASN A 59 -23.13 6.59 21.74
CA ASN A 59 -23.04 7.86 21.05
C ASN A 59 -22.01 7.90 19.91
N VAL A 60 -21.29 6.80 19.63
CA VAL A 60 -20.24 6.77 18.60
C VAL A 60 -20.48 5.67 17.58
N TYR A 61 -20.52 6.05 16.32
CA TYR A 61 -20.71 5.17 15.17
C TYR A 61 -19.64 5.43 14.13
N THR A 62 -19.09 4.37 13.53
CA THR A 62 -18.03 4.46 12.52
C THR A 62 -18.45 3.72 11.25
N ALA A 63 -18.47 4.44 10.12
CA ALA A 63 -18.73 3.89 8.80
C ALA A 63 -17.44 3.32 8.21
N VAL A 64 -17.35 2.00 8.05
CA VAL A 64 -16.20 1.27 7.48
C VAL A 64 -16.57 0.71 6.11
N GLY A 65 -15.63 0.70 5.15
CA GLY A 65 -15.82 0.09 3.83
C GLY A 65 -16.67 0.90 2.84
N TYR A 66 -17.02 2.12 3.17
CA TYR A 66 -17.68 3.08 2.27
C TYR A 66 -16.69 3.84 1.41
N ALA A 67 -15.52 4.12 1.97
CA ALA A 67 -14.43 4.86 1.36
C ALA A 67 -13.08 4.23 1.76
N VAL A 68 -11.97 4.89 1.49
CA VAL A 68 -10.62 4.43 1.88
C VAL A 68 -10.45 4.49 3.39
N SER A 69 -10.81 5.62 3.97
CA SER A 69 -10.80 5.84 5.42
C SER A 69 -12.20 5.69 6.00
N PRO A 70 -12.33 5.23 7.25
CA PRO A 70 -13.56 5.31 8.00
C PRO A 70 -13.99 6.76 8.24
N VAL A 71 -15.29 6.94 8.42
CA VAL A 71 -15.87 8.22 8.86
C VAL A 71 -16.61 7.97 10.16
N SER A 72 -16.32 8.76 11.19
CA SER A 72 -16.96 8.57 12.49
C SER A 72 -17.92 9.69 12.84
N MET A 73 -19.04 9.32 13.45
CA MET A 73 -20.06 10.21 14.00
C MET A 73 -20.07 10.11 15.51
N ILE A 74 -19.97 11.25 16.19
CA ILE A 74 -20.17 11.40 17.63
C ILE A 74 -21.47 12.18 17.85
N ILE A 75 -22.40 11.60 18.60
CA ILE A 75 -23.72 12.17 18.86
C ILE A 75 -23.68 13.01 20.13
N GLY A 76 -23.93 14.30 20.00
CA GLY A 76 -24.11 15.21 21.13
C GLY A 76 -25.55 15.66 21.31
N PRO A 77 -25.88 16.36 22.41
CA PRO A 77 -27.21 16.89 22.65
C PRO A 77 -27.64 17.92 21.58
N GLU A 78 -26.75 18.75 21.08
CA GLU A 78 -27.04 19.83 20.14
C GLU A 78 -26.85 19.48 18.67
N GLY A 79 -26.32 18.29 18.34
CA GLY A 79 -26.01 17.88 16.98
C GLY A 79 -25.01 16.73 16.96
N ILE A 80 -24.29 16.60 15.86
CA ILE A 80 -23.25 15.60 15.70
C ILE A 80 -21.90 16.23 15.34
N VAL A 81 -20.83 15.57 15.74
CA VAL A 81 -19.46 15.84 15.30
C VAL A 81 -19.03 14.73 14.36
N ILE A 82 -18.43 15.06 13.24
CA ILE A 82 -17.85 14.12 12.28
C ILE A 82 -16.33 14.12 12.43
N VAL A 83 -15.71 12.95 12.55
CA VAL A 83 -14.26 12.80 12.53
C VAL A 83 -13.88 12.13 11.21
N ASP A 84 -13.09 12.83 10.40
CA ASP A 84 -12.76 12.55 9.00
C ASP A 84 -14.01 12.44 8.10
N THR A 85 -13.81 12.40 6.77
CA THR A 85 -14.94 12.54 5.85
C THR A 85 -14.87 11.60 4.64
N GLY A 86 -13.85 10.74 4.59
CA GLY A 86 -13.62 9.87 3.44
C GLY A 86 -13.01 10.62 2.24
N LEU A 87 -12.90 9.91 1.14
CA LEU A 87 -12.13 10.34 -0.04
C LEU A 87 -12.95 11.18 -1.04
N ASP A 88 -14.28 11.09 -1.04
CA ASP A 88 -15.11 11.76 -2.04
C ASP A 88 -16.52 12.08 -1.56
N ILE A 89 -17.13 13.03 -2.25
CA ILE A 89 -18.47 13.52 -1.91
C ILE A 89 -19.54 12.43 -2.07
N ALA A 90 -19.39 11.49 -3.00
CA ALA A 90 -20.40 10.48 -3.24
C ALA A 90 -20.47 9.48 -2.08
N SER A 91 -19.33 8.96 -1.63
CA SER A 91 -19.26 8.11 -0.43
C SER A 91 -19.66 8.87 0.83
N GLY A 92 -19.24 10.15 0.96
CA GLY A 92 -19.67 11.02 2.07
C GLY A 92 -21.20 11.19 2.13
N LYS A 93 -21.88 11.40 1.01
CA LYS A 93 -23.35 11.49 0.94
C LYS A 93 -24.03 10.19 1.35
N GLU A 94 -23.49 9.05 0.91
CA GLU A 94 -24.02 7.75 1.30
C GLU A 94 -23.88 7.52 2.82
N ILE A 95 -22.69 7.79 3.38
CA ILE A 95 -22.44 7.71 4.82
C ILE A 95 -23.38 8.65 5.59
N ARG A 96 -23.53 9.89 5.12
CA ARG A 96 -24.42 10.87 5.77
C ARG A 96 -25.88 10.41 5.77
N ALA A 97 -26.35 9.79 4.69
CA ALA A 97 -27.70 9.24 4.60
C ALA A 97 -27.91 8.08 5.60
N ASP A 98 -26.91 7.21 5.75
CA ASP A 98 -26.99 6.08 6.68
C ASP A 98 -26.89 6.56 8.13
N PHE A 99 -26.06 7.55 8.46
CA PHE A 99 -26.01 8.18 9.78
C PHE A 99 -27.34 8.84 10.17
N ARG A 100 -28.04 9.47 9.20
CA ARG A 100 -29.37 10.04 9.45
C ARG A 100 -30.42 9.00 9.83
N ARG A 101 -30.26 7.74 9.43
CA ARG A 101 -31.16 6.65 9.88
C ARG A 101 -30.95 6.27 11.33
N ILE A 102 -29.76 6.56 11.89
CA ILE A 102 -29.44 6.34 13.30
C ILE A 102 -29.93 7.52 14.12
N VAL A 103 -29.55 8.76 13.70
CA VAL A 103 -29.95 9.99 14.34
C VAL A 103 -30.04 11.12 13.31
N ASP A 104 -31.21 11.76 13.25
CA ASP A 104 -31.41 12.92 12.37
C ASP A 104 -31.14 14.22 13.14
N LYS A 105 -29.87 14.51 13.34
CA LYS A 105 -29.34 15.74 13.94
C LYS A 105 -28.44 16.47 12.97
N PRO A 106 -28.33 17.82 13.06
CA PRO A 106 -27.44 18.60 12.22
C PRO A 106 -25.96 18.32 12.55
N VAL A 107 -25.09 18.36 11.54
CA VAL A 107 -23.63 18.42 11.74
C VAL A 107 -23.29 19.78 12.30
N LYS A 108 -22.60 19.83 13.43
CA LYS A 108 -22.10 21.04 14.09
C LYS A 108 -20.62 21.26 13.86
N ALA A 109 -19.87 20.17 13.77
CA ALA A 109 -18.43 20.26 13.51
C ALA A 109 -17.93 19.05 12.72
N ILE A 110 -16.83 19.29 11.98
CA ILE A 110 -15.98 18.29 11.35
C ILE A 110 -14.59 18.44 11.97
N VAL A 111 -13.92 17.35 12.29
CA VAL A 111 -12.53 17.33 12.73
C VAL A 111 -11.73 16.48 11.74
N PHE A 112 -10.75 17.07 11.08
CA PHE A 112 -9.80 16.33 10.27
C PHE A 112 -8.62 15.86 11.11
N THR A 113 -8.36 14.56 11.09
CA THR A 113 -7.19 14.00 11.81
C THR A 113 -5.88 14.44 11.16
N HIS A 114 -5.86 14.62 9.85
CA HIS A 114 -4.72 15.15 9.06
C HIS A 114 -5.14 15.52 7.63
N GLY A 115 -4.21 16.07 6.84
CA GLY A 115 -4.51 16.68 5.55
C GLY A 115 -4.61 15.73 4.35
N HIS A 116 -4.54 14.40 4.51
CA HIS A 116 -4.62 13.49 3.36
C HIS A 116 -6.01 13.49 2.71
N PRO A 117 -6.07 13.32 1.38
CA PRO A 117 -7.32 13.40 0.61
C PRO A 117 -8.39 12.41 1.05
N ASP A 118 -7.99 11.21 1.44
CA ASP A 118 -8.90 10.14 1.84
C ASP A 118 -9.57 10.39 3.20
N HIS A 119 -9.13 11.39 3.95
CA HIS A 119 -9.74 11.85 5.19
C HIS A 119 -10.57 13.14 5.02
N THR A 120 -10.32 13.90 3.94
CA THR A 120 -10.83 15.28 3.84
C THR A 120 -11.76 15.55 2.68
N HIS A 121 -11.67 14.78 1.58
CA HIS A 121 -12.35 15.13 0.32
C HIS A 121 -13.86 14.86 0.30
N GLY A 122 -14.40 14.12 1.28
CA GLY A 122 -15.84 13.92 1.45
C GLY A 122 -16.54 15.04 2.21
N ALA A 123 -15.82 16.02 2.77
CA ALA A 123 -16.32 17.00 3.73
C ALA A 123 -17.57 17.75 3.27
N PHE A 124 -17.67 18.10 1.98
CA PHE A 124 -18.83 18.80 1.43
C PHE A 124 -20.16 18.05 1.66
N ALA A 125 -20.12 16.74 1.80
CA ALA A 125 -21.31 15.92 2.07
C ALA A 125 -21.85 16.09 3.49
N PHE A 126 -21.06 16.65 4.40
CA PHE A 126 -21.38 16.86 5.81
C PHE A 126 -21.60 18.33 6.18
N MET A 127 -21.49 19.24 5.18
CA MET A 127 -21.76 20.67 5.37
C MET A 127 -23.27 20.92 5.30
N ASP A 128 -24.00 20.54 6.37
CA ASP A 128 -25.45 20.73 6.44
C ASP A 128 -25.83 22.22 6.40
N THR A 129 -24.97 23.09 6.97
CA THR A 129 -25.14 24.55 7.00
C THR A 129 -23.78 25.25 6.86
N PRO A 130 -23.73 26.54 6.47
CA PRO A 130 -22.46 27.26 6.32
C PRO A 130 -21.68 27.49 7.61
N ASP A 131 -22.31 27.32 8.77
CA ASP A 131 -21.76 27.56 10.11
C ASP A 131 -21.14 26.29 10.73
N VAL A 132 -21.07 25.18 10.00
CA VAL A 132 -20.34 23.98 10.44
C VAL A 132 -18.88 24.34 10.70
N GLN A 133 -18.41 24.11 11.93
CA GLN A 133 -17.00 24.33 12.27
C GLN A 133 -16.14 23.21 11.68
N VAL A 134 -15.05 23.56 11.03
CA VAL A 134 -14.08 22.60 10.50
C VAL A 134 -12.75 22.79 11.22
N TRP A 135 -12.38 21.81 12.04
CA TRP A 135 -11.20 21.84 12.89
C TRP A 135 -10.07 21.01 12.31
N ALA A 136 -8.85 21.56 12.36
CA ALA A 136 -7.62 20.83 12.05
C ALA A 136 -6.44 21.42 12.85
N ARG A 137 -5.31 20.74 12.81
CA ARG A 137 -4.07 21.25 13.38
C ARG A 137 -3.40 22.25 12.45
N GLN A 138 -2.67 23.20 13.02
CA GLN A 138 -1.82 24.13 12.28
C GLN A 138 -0.84 23.36 11.37
N GLY A 139 -0.65 23.84 10.14
CA GLY A 139 0.13 23.15 9.12
C GLY A 139 -0.67 22.14 8.29
N PHE A 140 -1.99 22.13 8.43
CA PHE A 140 -2.89 21.28 7.66
C PHE A 140 -2.59 21.30 6.15
N GLY A 141 -2.37 20.10 5.57
CA GLY A 141 -2.06 19.95 4.15
C GLY A 141 -0.63 20.32 3.74
N HIS A 142 0.27 20.59 4.68
CA HIS A 142 1.65 21.00 4.40
C HIS A 142 2.42 19.99 3.51
N GLU A 143 2.24 18.68 3.71
CA GLU A 143 2.91 17.67 2.88
C GLU A 143 2.58 17.83 1.40
N GLN A 144 1.31 18.02 1.06
CA GLN A 144 0.84 18.18 -0.32
C GLN A 144 1.29 19.51 -0.91
N HIS A 145 1.17 20.59 -0.15
CA HIS A 145 1.61 21.91 -0.59
C HIS A 145 3.11 21.94 -0.90
N THR A 146 3.93 21.31 -0.08
CA THR A 146 5.39 21.25 -0.28
C THR A 146 5.74 20.57 -1.61
N LEU A 147 5.11 19.44 -1.92
CA LEU A 147 5.35 18.72 -3.17
C LEU A 147 4.82 19.48 -4.40
N GLU A 148 3.66 20.12 -4.28
CA GLU A 148 3.06 20.92 -5.34
C GLU A 148 3.88 22.19 -5.63
N GLN A 149 4.33 22.90 -4.60
CA GLN A 149 5.20 24.08 -4.73
C GLN A 149 6.56 23.72 -5.34
N ALA A 150 7.09 22.54 -5.03
CA ALA A 150 8.32 22.02 -5.65
C ALA A 150 8.11 21.55 -7.10
N GLY A 151 6.88 21.51 -7.61
CA GLY A 151 6.56 21.00 -8.94
C GLY A 151 6.73 19.48 -9.10
N ILE A 152 6.71 18.72 -8.01
CA ILE A 152 6.94 17.27 -8.00
C ILE A 152 5.61 16.55 -8.33
N LEU A 153 5.28 16.45 -9.60
CA LEU A 153 4.02 15.86 -10.08
C LEU A 153 4.06 14.32 -10.14
N ILE A 154 5.25 13.72 -10.24
CA ILE A 154 5.40 12.26 -10.35
C ILE A 154 4.80 11.51 -9.16
N GLN A 155 4.74 12.14 -8.00
CA GLN A 155 4.16 11.57 -6.78
C GLN A 155 2.69 11.12 -7.00
N LYS A 156 1.88 11.87 -7.74
CA LYS A 156 0.48 11.51 -8.06
C LYS A 156 0.40 10.22 -8.88
N ARG A 157 1.28 10.05 -9.89
CA ARG A 157 1.36 8.82 -10.71
C ARG A 157 1.83 7.63 -9.89
N ARG A 158 2.87 7.82 -9.07
CA ARG A 158 3.36 6.76 -8.15
C ARG A 158 2.29 6.35 -7.15
N GLY A 159 1.51 7.31 -6.63
CA GLY A 159 0.36 7.06 -5.77
C GLY A 159 -0.73 6.24 -6.46
N ALA A 160 -1.06 6.55 -7.72
CA ALA A 160 -2.03 5.79 -8.50
C ALA A 160 -1.58 4.33 -8.72
N SER A 161 -0.29 4.10 -8.99
CA SER A 161 0.27 2.75 -9.14
C SER A 161 0.27 1.99 -7.81
N GLN A 162 0.67 2.63 -6.72
CA GLN A 162 0.66 2.07 -5.36
C GLN A 162 -0.77 1.66 -4.93
N ALA A 163 -1.77 2.48 -5.24
CA ALA A 163 -3.16 2.21 -4.92
C ALA A 163 -3.83 1.20 -5.86
N GLY A 164 -3.18 0.83 -6.96
CA GLY A 164 -3.70 -0.11 -7.95
C GLY A 164 -4.81 0.46 -8.82
N PHE A 165 -4.87 1.79 -9.04
CA PHE A 165 -5.94 2.42 -9.83
C PHE A 165 -5.90 2.06 -11.32
N THR A 166 -4.74 1.65 -11.82
CA THR A 166 -4.56 1.23 -13.22
C THR A 166 -4.86 -0.26 -13.44
N LEU A 167 -5.10 -1.02 -12.38
CA LEU A 167 -5.35 -2.45 -12.44
C LEU A 167 -6.81 -2.75 -12.82
N SER A 168 -7.03 -3.87 -13.52
CA SER A 168 -8.38 -4.38 -13.75
C SER A 168 -9.02 -4.84 -12.42
N PRO A 169 -10.36 -4.93 -12.35
CA PRO A 169 -11.03 -5.42 -11.15
C PRO A 169 -10.53 -6.79 -10.67
N GLU A 170 -10.17 -7.68 -11.61
CA GLU A 170 -9.71 -9.05 -11.33
C GLU A 170 -8.29 -9.06 -10.72
N GLN A 171 -7.43 -8.12 -11.14
CA GLN A 171 -6.07 -7.98 -10.64
C GLN A 171 -6.00 -7.26 -9.30
N ARG A 172 -7.03 -6.46 -9.00
CA ARG A 172 -7.07 -5.56 -7.86
C ARG A 172 -7.72 -6.25 -6.66
N ILE A 173 -6.92 -6.72 -5.71
CA ILE A 173 -7.44 -7.31 -4.46
C ILE A 173 -7.83 -6.19 -3.49
N ASN A 174 -6.84 -5.43 -3.03
CA ASN A 174 -6.97 -4.26 -2.17
C ASN A 174 -5.67 -3.44 -2.18
N ASN A 175 -5.61 -2.37 -1.38
CA ASN A 175 -4.38 -1.60 -1.19
C ASN A 175 -3.73 -1.80 0.19
N GLY A 176 -4.17 -2.83 0.93
CA GLY A 176 -3.66 -3.16 2.27
C GLY A 176 -4.44 -2.53 3.43
N VAL A 177 -5.06 -1.36 3.21
CA VAL A 177 -5.84 -0.62 4.23
C VAL A 177 -7.27 -0.31 3.79
N ALA A 178 -7.61 -0.55 2.51
CA ALA A 178 -8.96 -0.43 1.97
C ALA A 178 -9.09 -1.28 0.71
N LYS A 179 -10.32 -1.60 0.31
CA LYS A 179 -10.57 -2.07 -1.06
C LYS A 179 -10.05 -1.02 -2.02
N ALA A 180 -9.16 -1.40 -2.94
CA ALA A 180 -8.60 -0.49 -3.96
C ALA A 180 -9.64 -0.04 -4.99
N PHE A 181 -10.91 -0.27 -4.72
CA PHE A 181 -12.01 -0.06 -5.63
C PHE A 181 -13.12 0.74 -4.98
N TRP A 182 -13.38 1.92 -5.53
CA TRP A 182 -14.57 2.68 -5.21
C TRP A 182 -15.67 2.26 -6.18
N PRO A 183 -16.78 1.71 -5.69
CA PRO A 183 -17.78 1.08 -6.55
C PRO A 183 -18.43 2.02 -7.57
N ASN A 184 -18.37 3.32 -7.38
CA ASN A 184 -19.18 4.28 -8.16
C ASN A 184 -18.38 5.21 -9.07
N ARG A 185 -17.07 5.00 -9.28
CA ARG A 185 -16.29 5.89 -10.15
C ARG A 185 -16.28 5.41 -11.59
N LYS A 186 -17.17 5.98 -12.39
CA LYS A 186 -17.02 6.01 -13.85
C LYS A 186 -15.94 7.04 -14.18
N GLY A 187 -14.81 6.58 -14.68
CA GLY A 187 -13.85 7.41 -15.37
C GLY A 187 -12.97 8.29 -14.49
N GLY A 188 -11.95 7.72 -13.89
CA GLY A 188 -10.77 8.45 -13.51
C GLY A 188 -10.68 8.85 -12.05
N VAL A 189 -9.48 8.85 -11.65
CA VAL A 189 -8.91 9.29 -10.42
C VAL A 189 -9.45 10.68 -10.05
N PHE A 190 -10.09 10.76 -8.88
CA PHE A 190 -10.47 12.03 -8.26
C PHE A 190 -11.40 12.92 -9.09
N ALA A 191 -12.68 12.60 -9.15
CA ALA A 191 -13.65 13.67 -9.27
C ALA A 191 -13.29 14.67 -8.16
N ALA A 192 -12.88 15.88 -8.55
CA ALA A 192 -12.37 16.88 -7.65
C ALA A 192 -13.32 17.04 -6.46
N GLY A 193 -12.96 16.41 -5.32
CA GLY A 193 -13.55 16.75 -4.05
C GLY A 193 -13.20 18.22 -3.84
N HIS A 194 -14.17 19.04 -3.52
CA HIS A 194 -13.85 20.40 -3.14
C HIS A 194 -13.20 20.29 -1.75
N ASN A 195 -11.91 20.60 -1.68
CA ASN A 195 -11.24 20.75 -0.39
C ASN A 195 -11.94 21.85 0.38
N ILE A 196 -12.55 21.48 1.50
CA ILE A 196 -13.03 22.46 2.46
C ILE A 196 -11.86 22.82 3.35
N ALA A 197 -11.47 24.09 3.32
CA ALA A 197 -10.44 24.58 4.21
C ALA A 197 -10.93 24.53 5.66
N PRO A 198 -10.09 24.16 6.62
CA PRO A 198 -10.42 24.30 8.04
C PRO A 198 -10.78 25.74 8.40
N THR A 199 -11.88 25.91 9.14
CA THR A 199 -12.29 27.23 9.65
C THR A 199 -11.61 27.56 10.98
N HIS A 200 -11.12 26.52 11.67
CA HIS A 200 -10.46 26.63 12.97
C HIS A 200 -9.18 25.79 12.98
N LEU A 201 -8.08 26.41 13.36
CA LEU A 201 -6.79 25.76 13.52
C LEU A 201 -6.32 25.90 14.96
N PHE A 202 -5.56 24.90 15.45
CA PHE A 202 -4.87 24.96 16.73
C PHE A 202 -3.41 24.55 16.58
N ASP A 203 -2.55 25.08 17.42
CA ASP A 203 -1.09 24.90 17.41
C ASP A 203 -0.52 24.40 18.76
N THR A 204 -1.40 24.17 19.72
CA THR A 204 -1.03 23.66 21.05
C THR A 204 -0.90 22.15 21.05
N GLU A 205 -0.22 21.58 22.07
CA GLU A 205 -0.13 20.12 22.24
C GLU A 205 -1.51 19.48 22.45
N ARG A 206 -2.42 20.18 23.14
CA ARG A 206 -3.77 19.69 23.42
C ARG A 206 -4.75 20.87 23.46
N LYS A 207 -5.86 20.72 22.77
CA LYS A 207 -6.92 21.71 22.70
C LYS A 207 -8.23 21.08 23.19
N LYS A 208 -8.76 21.57 24.31
CA LYS A 208 -10.07 21.22 24.83
C LYS A 208 -11.14 22.04 24.15
N LEU A 209 -12.23 21.41 23.74
CA LEU A 209 -13.33 22.01 23.00
C LEU A 209 -14.67 21.43 23.47
N THR A 210 -15.72 22.23 23.40
CA THR A 210 -17.10 21.76 23.47
C THR A 210 -17.72 21.88 22.09
N LEU A 211 -18.03 20.76 21.44
CA LEU A 211 -18.63 20.71 20.09
C LEU A 211 -19.93 19.91 20.15
N ALA A 212 -21.01 20.42 19.55
CA ALA A 212 -22.32 19.79 19.60
C ALA A 212 -22.82 19.47 21.04
N GLY A 213 -22.35 20.23 22.03
CA GLY A 213 -22.66 20.03 23.45
C GLY A 213 -21.90 18.87 24.12
N ILE A 214 -20.83 18.39 23.52
CA ILE A 214 -19.92 17.38 24.09
C ILE A 214 -18.49 17.90 24.19
N ASP A 215 -17.80 17.49 25.26
CA ASP A 215 -16.41 17.87 25.47
C ASP A 215 -15.47 16.88 24.77
N LEU A 216 -14.62 17.42 23.91
CA LEU A 216 -13.60 16.70 23.16
C LEU A 216 -12.23 17.35 23.35
N GLU A 217 -11.19 16.57 23.14
CA GLU A 217 -9.82 17.07 23.14
C GLU A 217 -9.14 16.71 21.83
N LEU A 218 -8.63 17.72 21.12
CA LEU A 218 -7.78 17.55 19.94
C LEU A 218 -6.34 17.53 20.41
N VAL A 219 -5.62 16.45 20.14
CA VAL A 219 -4.24 16.26 20.62
C VAL A 219 -3.28 16.17 19.44
N ALA A 220 -2.30 17.06 19.43
CA ALA A 220 -1.26 17.05 18.40
C ALA A 220 -0.53 15.69 18.37
N ALA A 221 -0.41 15.08 17.20
CA ALA A 221 0.00 13.69 17.06
C ALA A 221 0.87 13.46 15.81
N THR A 222 1.97 14.20 15.70
CA THR A 222 2.91 14.04 14.58
C THR A 222 3.37 12.58 14.46
N GLY A 223 3.03 11.95 13.37
CA GLY A 223 3.36 10.57 13.04
C GLY A 223 3.37 10.40 11.53
N GLU A 224 2.22 10.07 10.91
CA GLU A 224 2.15 9.96 9.47
C GLU A 224 2.44 11.29 8.78
N THR A 225 1.84 12.38 9.27
CA THR A 225 2.10 13.76 8.80
C THR A 225 2.41 14.68 9.98
N HIS A 226 2.98 15.86 9.68
CA HIS A 226 3.27 16.86 10.72
C HIS A 226 2.02 17.49 11.29
N ASP A 227 0.96 17.59 10.50
CA ASP A 227 -0.33 18.17 10.89
C ASP A 227 -1.29 17.15 11.52
N ALA A 228 -0.84 15.90 11.75
CA ALA A 228 -1.67 14.88 12.34
C ALA A 228 -2.06 15.21 13.80
N LEU A 229 -3.27 14.82 14.14
CA LEU A 229 -3.85 14.85 15.48
C LEU A 229 -4.60 13.56 15.76
N TYR A 230 -4.87 13.26 17.02
CA TYR A 230 -5.95 12.35 17.39
C TYR A 230 -7.05 13.11 18.15
N VAL A 231 -8.29 12.60 18.06
CA VAL A 231 -9.42 13.11 18.85
C VAL A 231 -9.58 12.20 20.05
N TRP A 232 -9.60 12.78 21.24
CA TRP A 232 -9.93 12.11 22.49
C TRP A 232 -11.32 12.49 22.94
N PHE A 233 -12.18 11.50 23.19
CA PHE A 233 -13.51 11.67 23.78
C PHE A 233 -13.50 11.13 25.22
N PRO A 234 -13.21 11.98 26.24
CA PRO A 234 -12.99 11.54 27.62
C PRO A 234 -14.19 10.85 28.25
N ALA A 235 -15.38 11.36 27.98
CA ALA A 235 -16.62 10.84 28.61
C ALA A 235 -16.88 9.37 28.28
N GLU A 236 -16.48 8.91 27.09
CA GLU A 236 -16.65 7.52 26.65
C GLU A 236 -15.33 6.79 26.50
N ARG A 237 -14.21 7.44 26.81
CA ARG A 237 -12.86 6.87 26.70
C ARG A 237 -12.56 6.30 25.30
N ILE A 238 -12.89 7.06 24.26
CA ILE A 238 -12.69 6.67 22.86
C ILE A 238 -11.65 7.58 22.21
N VAL A 239 -10.70 6.98 21.50
CA VAL A 239 -9.71 7.68 20.68
C VAL A 239 -10.00 7.47 19.19
N PHE A 240 -9.96 8.55 18.41
CA PHE A 240 -9.92 8.52 16.95
C PHE A 240 -8.48 8.86 16.53
N ALA A 241 -7.72 7.85 16.19
CA ALA A 241 -6.27 7.94 16.07
C ALA A 241 -5.78 8.52 14.74
N GLY A 242 -6.66 8.66 13.73
CA GLY A 242 -6.24 8.91 12.35
C GLY A 242 -5.24 7.85 11.89
N ASP A 243 -4.38 8.19 10.95
CA ASP A 243 -3.41 7.25 10.36
C ASP A 243 -2.24 6.91 11.27
N ASN A 244 -2.22 7.45 12.50
CA ASN A 244 -1.26 6.97 13.49
C ASN A 244 -1.49 5.51 13.92
N PHE A 245 -2.70 4.99 13.66
CA PHE A 245 -2.99 3.58 13.88
C PHE A 245 -3.97 3.02 12.82
N TYR A 246 -3.69 1.84 12.34
CA TYR A 246 -4.56 0.92 11.62
C TYR A 246 -3.97 -0.50 11.69
N LYS A 247 -4.79 -1.53 11.50
CA LYS A 247 -4.35 -2.93 11.62
C LYS A 247 -3.51 -3.40 10.42
N SER A 248 -2.29 -2.90 10.30
CA SER A 248 -1.25 -3.30 9.36
C SER A 248 0.09 -2.74 9.83
N TRP A 249 1.20 -3.28 9.35
CA TRP A 249 2.47 -2.57 9.47
C TRP A 249 2.31 -1.16 8.90
N PRO A 250 2.64 -0.12 9.68
CA PRO A 250 2.36 1.26 9.28
C PRO A 250 3.19 1.70 8.09
N ASN A 251 2.66 2.65 7.35
CA ASN A 251 3.32 3.21 6.18
C ASN A 251 4.39 4.24 6.61
N LEU A 252 5.38 3.76 7.35
CA LEU A 252 6.50 4.58 7.83
C LEU A 252 7.34 5.16 6.70
N TYR A 253 7.22 4.60 5.50
CA TYR A 253 7.73 5.15 4.25
C TYR A 253 6.75 4.86 3.11
N ALA A 254 6.23 5.89 2.50
CA ALA A 254 5.33 5.74 1.36
C ALA A 254 6.12 5.73 0.04
N ILE A 255 6.02 4.62 -0.72
CA ILE A 255 6.74 4.47 -2.00
C ILE A 255 6.33 5.47 -3.08
N ARG A 256 5.19 6.14 -2.90
CA ARG A 256 4.79 7.27 -3.76
C ARG A 256 5.71 8.48 -3.63
N GLY A 257 6.42 8.59 -2.52
CA GLY A 257 7.24 9.73 -2.15
C GLY A 257 6.52 10.69 -1.19
N THR A 258 7.15 10.93 -0.05
CA THR A 258 6.71 11.88 0.98
C THR A 258 7.94 12.49 1.64
N PRO A 259 7.83 13.60 2.36
CA PRO A 259 8.84 13.99 3.34
C PRO A 259 9.13 12.84 4.31
N TYR A 260 10.28 12.90 4.98
CA TYR A 260 10.60 11.91 6.01
C TYR A 260 9.54 11.93 7.11
N ARG A 261 8.99 10.76 7.42
CA ARG A 261 8.07 10.55 8.54
C ARG A 261 8.89 10.24 9.78
N ASP A 262 8.70 11.00 10.86
CA ASP A 262 9.45 10.75 12.11
C ASP A 262 8.91 9.48 12.79
N ILE A 263 9.58 8.36 12.51
CA ILE A 263 9.21 7.03 13.00
C ILE A 263 9.27 6.97 14.53
N ARG A 264 10.20 7.68 15.15
CA ARG A 264 10.31 7.76 16.61
C ARG A 264 9.15 8.55 17.21
N ALA A 265 8.81 9.69 16.61
CA ALA A 265 7.65 10.48 17.03
C ALA A 265 6.36 9.68 16.89
N TRP A 266 6.21 8.90 15.82
CA TRP A 266 5.04 8.03 15.62
C TRP A 266 4.86 7.05 16.78
N ALA A 267 5.90 6.33 17.19
CA ALA A 267 5.84 5.43 18.35
C ALA A 267 5.48 6.18 19.65
N ASN A 268 5.96 7.42 19.83
CA ASN A 268 5.61 8.25 20.99
C ASN A 268 4.14 8.71 20.99
N VAL A 269 3.54 8.89 19.82
CA VAL A 269 2.10 9.15 19.73
C VAL A 269 1.29 7.96 20.24
N ILE A 270 1.68 6.74 19.90
CA ILE A 270 1.00 5.54 20.41
C ILE A 270 1.13 5.44 21.94
N ASP A 271 2.28 5.82 22.53
CA ASP A 271 2.39 5.91 23.98
C ASP A 271 1.40 6.88 24.60
N ARG A 272 1.21 8.06 24.00
CA ARG A 272 0.23 9.03 24.48
C ARG A 272 -1.20 8.51 24.38
N ILE A 273 -1.53 7.80 23.30
CA ILE A 273 -2.85 7.16 23.15
C ILE A 273 -3.04 6.10 24.25
N LEU A 274 -2.05 5.29 24.56
CA LEU A 274 -2.10 4.31 25.64
C LEU A 274 -2.33 4.96 27.02
N GLN A 275 -1.76 6.16 27.26
CA GLN A 275 -1.95 6.93 28.50
C GLN A 275 -3.36 7.49 28.67
N GLU A 276 -4.17 7.59 27.61
CA GLU A 276 -5.58 7.97 27.69
C GLU A 276 -6.44 6.83 28.29
N HIS A 277 -5.95 5.60 28.41
CA HIS A 277 -6.66 4.44 28.91
C HIS A 277 -7.99 4.22 28.15
N ALA A 278 -7.93 4.30 26.83
CA ALA A 278 -9.09 4.17 25.96
C ALA A 278 -9.73 2.78 26.03
N VAL A 279 -11.06 2.73 26.01
CA VAL A 279 -11.82 1.47 25.89
C VAL A 279 -12.11 1.11 24.43
N ALA A 280 -11.96 2.08 23.52
CA ALA A 280 -12.00 1.84 22.09
C ALA A 280 -11.09 2.78 21.32
N VAL A 281 -10.55 2.29 20.21
CA VAL A 281 -9.73 3.07 19.27
C VAL A 281 -10.26 2.88 17.85
N VAL A 282 -10.59 3.99 17.22
CA VAL A 282 -10.91 4.07 15.81
C VAL A 282 -9.63 4.53 15.07
N GLY A 283 -9.06 3.66 14.26
CA GLY A 283 -7.90 4.00 13.43
C GLY A 283 -8.30 4.76 12.18
N GLY A 284 -7.31 5.30 11.46
CA GLY A 284 -7.53 5.98 10.18
C GLY A 284 -7.99 5.05 9.06
N HIS A 285 -7.77 3.75 9.24
CA HIS A 285 -8.22 2.68 8.36
C HIS A 285 -8.59 1.44 9.18
N THR A 286 -9.26 0.47 8.52
CA THR A 286 -9.68 -0.80 9.11
C THR A 286 -10.82 -0.65 10.15
N ARG A 287 -11.23 -1.75 10.73
CA ARG A 287 -12.31 -1.78 11.75
C ARG A 287 -11.76 -1.30 13.10
N PRO A 288 -12.56 -0.63 13.93
CA PRO A 288 -12.14 -0.20 15.26
C PRO A 288 -11.76 -1.38 16.15
N ILE A 289 -10.98 -1.09 17.19
CA ILE A 289 -10.73 -1.99 18.31
C ILE A 289 -11.66 -1.55 19.46
N ILE A 290 -12.38 -2.50 20.04
CA ILE A 290 -13.32 -2.27 21.14
C ILE A 290 -13.00 -3.22 22.28
N GLY A 291 -12.62 -2.69 23.42
CA GLY A 291 -12.19 -3.40 24.62
C GLY A 291 -10.84 -2.89 25.12
N GLU A 292 -10.79 -2.43 26.39
CA GLU A 292 -9.58 -1.82 26.96
C GLU A 292 -8.36 -2.75 26.91
N SER A 293 -8.57 -4.04 27.17
CA SER A 293 -7.48 -5.04 27.11
C SER A 293 -6.93 -5.19 25.70
N GLU A 294 -7.82 -5.29 24.69
CA GLU A 294 -7.44 -5.45 23.30
C GLU A 294 -6.74 -4.18 22.76
N VAL A 295 -7.24 -2.99 23.15
CA VAL A 295 -6.58 -1.72 22.83
C VAL A 295 -5.16 -1.69 23.38
N ASN A 296 -4.99 -2.00 24.68
CA ASN A 296 -3.68 -1.96 25.34
C ASN A 296 -2.71 -2.97 24.73
N GLU A 297 -3.15 -4.19 24.44
CA GLU A 297 -2.31 -5.23 23.83
C GLU A 297 -1.91 -4.83 22.39
N THR A 298 -2.88 -4.45 21.57
CA THR A 298 -2.64 -4.14 20.16
C THR A 298 -1.75 -2.92 20.00
N LEU A 299 -2.07 -1.82 20.67
CA LEU A 299 -1.27 -0.59 20.57
C LEU A 299 0.09 -0.75 21.25
N GLY A 300 0.17 -1.51 22.35
CA GLY A 300 1.44 -1.83 23.01
C GLY A 300 2.38 -2.58 22.05
N ASN A 301 1.91 -3.65 21.42
CA ASN A 301 2.70 -4.39 20.43
C ASN A 301 3.05 -3.56 19.20
N PHE A 302 2.12 -2.74 18.71
CA PHE A 302 2.34 -1.85 17.56
C PHE A 302 3.47 -0.84 17.85
N ARG A 303 3.41 -0.16 18.99
CA ARG A 303 4.46 0.76 19.47
C ARG A 303 5.81 0.06 19.61
N ASP A 304 5.83 -1.10 20.29
CA ASP A 304 7.06 -1.82 20.61
C ASP A 304 7.74 -2.38 19.37
N ALA A 305 6.95 -2.82 18.37
CA ALA A 305 7.47 -3.26 17.08
C ALA A 305 8.14 -2.11 16.30
N ILE A 306 7.51 -0.93 16.28
CA ILE A 306 8.08 0.27 15.63
C ILE A 306 9.38 0.68 16.34
N ARG A 307 9.38 0.74 17.68
CA ARG A 307 10.56 1.06 18.47
C ARG A 307 11.70 0.08 18.25
N PHE A 308 11.39 -1.21 18.30
CA PHE A 308 12.39 -2.24 18.03
C PHE A 308 13.06 -2.05 16.68
N LEU A 309 12.26 -1.84 15.63
CA LEU A 309 12.79 -1.61 14.28
C LEU A 309 13.65 -0.36 14.23
N PHE A 310 13.20 0.74 14.84
CA PHE A 310 13.94 2.00 14.88
C PHE A 310 15.28 1.83 15.62
N ASP A 311 15.24 1.29 16.85
CA ASP A 311 16.43 1.16 17.70
C ASP A 311 17.47 0.22 17.09
N LYS A 312 17.01 -0.90 16.50
CA LYS A 312 17.89 -1.85 15.80
C LYS A 312 18.51 -1.25 14.54
N THR A 313 17.74 -0.45 13.81
CA THR A 313 18.28 0.27 12.65
C THR A 313 19.36 1.27 13.08
N VAL A 314 19.11 2.05 14.12
CA VAL A 314 20.12 2.99 14.67
C VAL A 314 21.36 2.26 15.18
N GLU A 315 21.19 1.12 15.84
CA GLU A 315 22.32 0.27 16.27
C GLU A 315 23.19 -0.15 15.06
N GLY A 316 22.56 -0.62 13.97
CA GLY A 316 23.27 -1.01 12.75
C GLY A 316 23.94 0.18 12.05
N ILE A 317 23.28 1.34 11.99
CA ILE A 317 23.85 2.59 11.48
C ILE A 317 25.15 2.92 12.22
N ASN A 318 25.14 2.85 13.56
CA ASN A 318 26.31 3.14 14.39
C ASN A 318 27.44 2.11 14.22
N LYS A 319 27.15 0.93 13.66
CA LYS A 319 28.16 -0.06 13.24
C LYS A 319 28.68 0.18 11.82
N GLY A 320 28.24 1.23 11.13
CA GLY A 320 28.65 1.59 9.78
C GLY A 320 28.00 0.76 8.69
N MET A 321 26.82 0.15 8.95
CA MET A 321 26.12 -0.67 7.97
C MET A 321 25.46 0.19 6.88
N THR A 322 25.54 -0.25 5.64
CA THR A 322 24.81 0.33 4.51
C THR A 322 23.31 0.03 4.59
N PRO A 323 22.44 0.76 3.87
CA PRO A 323 20.99 0.46 3.85
C PRO A 323 20.64 -1.00 3.49
N ASN A 324 21.42 -1.63 2.60
CA ASN A 324 21.20 -3.04 2.25
C ASN A 324 21.56 -3.98 3.41
N GLN A 325 22.71 -3.75 4.04
CA GLN A 325 23.13 -4.53 5.20
C GLN A 325 22.18 -4.35 6.41
N LEU A 326 21.58 -3.17 6.57
CA LEU A 326 20.60 -2.91 7.61
C LEU A 326 19.33 -3.75 7.42
N VAL A 327 18.87 -3.94 6.20
CA VAL A 327 17.70 -4.79 5.91
C VAL A 327 17.94 -6.23 6.35
N ASP A 328 19.13 -6.77 6.11
CA ASP A 328 19.50 -8.11 6.56
C ASP A 328 19.69 -8.20 8.09
N TYR A 329 20.19 -7.12 8.69
CA TYR A 329 20.50 -7.05 10.12
C TYR A 329 19.26 -6.89 11.00
N VAL A 330 18.27 -6.10 10.56
CA VAL A 330 17.10 -5.74 11.36
C VAL A 330 15.96 -6.72 11.07
N VAL A 331 15.91 -7.80 11.84
CA VAL A 331 14.85 -8.80 11.73
C VAL A 331 13.86 -8.62 12.88
N LEU A 332 12.59 -8.36 12.55
CA LEU A 332 11.53 -8.29 13.57
C LEU A 332 11.41 -9.63 14.32
N PRO A 333 11.28 -9.60 15.66
CA PRO A 333 10.97 -10.80 16.44
C PRO A 333 9.67 -11.48 16.01
N ASP A 334 9.63 -12.81 16.12
CA ASP A 334 8.47 -13.62 15.73
C ASP A 334 7.19 -13.24 16.48
N LYS A 335 7.33 -12.77 17.73
CA LYS A 335 6.19 -12.24 18.51
C LYS A 335 5.47 -11.08 17.83
N TYR A 336 6.13 -10.33 16.95
CA TYR A 336 5.50 -9.23 16.18
C TYR A 336 5.14 -9.68 14.76
N LYS A 337 6.00 -10.48 14.10
CA LYS A 337 5.75 -10.93 12.71
C LYS A 337 4.45 -11.71 12.55
N ASN A 338 4.06 -12.45 13.59
CA ASN A 338 2.90 -13.35 13.56
C ASN A 338 1.59 -12.65 13.94
N LEU A 339 1.64 -11.40 14.41
CA LEU A 339 0.44 -10.63 14.73
C LEU A 339 -0.18 -10.10 13.44
N ASP A 340 -1.44 -10.47 13.17
CA ASP A 340 -2.10 -10.11 11.91
C ASP A 340 -2.15 -8.59 11.70
N TYR A 341 -2.42 -7.82 12.76
CA TYR A 341 -2.46 -6.36 12.73
C TYR A 341 -1.07 -5.69 12.59
N LEU A 342 0.03 -6.46 12.54
CA LEU A 342 1.40 -6.00 12.25
C LEU A 342 1.96 -6.60 10.95
N ARG A 343 1.20 -7.43 10.24
CA ARG A 343 1.63 -7.92 8.92
C ARG A 343 1.81 -6.76 7.94
N PRO A 344 2.76 -6.86 7.01
CA PRO A 344 3.07 -5.80 6.05
C PRO A 344 2.07 -5.74 4.89
N TYR A 345 0.78 -5.60 5.21
CA TYR A 345 -0.26 -5.48 4.19
C TYR A 345 -0.18 -4.16 3.41
N TYR A 346 0.26 -3.07 4.09
CA TYR A 346 0.32 -1.71 3.52
C TYR A 346 1.73 -1.13 3.52
N GLY A 347 2.30 -0.82 4.69
CA GLY A 347 3.71 -0.49 4.84
C GLY A 347 4.59 -1.73 4.83
N ASN A 348 5.92 -1.52 4.79
CA ASN A 348 6.89 -2.61 4.79
C ASN A 348 8.07 -2.28 5.73
N PRO A 349 8.50 -3.22 6.60
CA PRO A 349 9.63 -3.01 7.52
C PRO A 349 10.93 -2.64 6.80
N GLU A 350 11.25 -3.28 5.68
CA GLU A 350 12.47 -2.99 4.93
C GLU A 350 12.51 -1.56 4.40
N TRP A 351 11.35 -1.05 3.96
CA TRP A 351 11.26 0.34 3.50
C TRP A 351 11.42 1.32 4.65
N ALA A 352 10.90 0.99 5.83
CA ALA A 352 11.08 1.80 7.04
C ALA A 352 12.55 1.85 7.46
N ILE A 353 13.28 0.72 7.42
CA ILE A 353 14.71 0.66 7.71
C ILE A 353 15.50 1.60 6.78
N ARG A 354 15.24 1.52 5.47
CA ARG A 354 15.87 2.41 4.48
C ARG A 354 15.49 3.88 4.69
N ALA A 355 14.25 4.14 5.10
CA ALA A 355 13.76 5.48 5.38
C ALA A 355 14.41 6.09 6.63
N ILE A 356 14.63 5.30 7.67
CA ILE A 356 15.38 5.75 8.87
C ILE A 356 16.79 6.17 8.44
N PHE A 357 17.49 5.32 7.70
CA PHE A 357 18.84 5.66 7.22
C PHE A 357 18.82 6.96 6.40
N GLY A 358 17.98 7.02 5.35
CA GLY A 358 17.89 8.18 4.46
C GLY A 358 17.41 9.45 5.16
N GLY A 359 16.54 9.34 6.16
CA GLY A 359 16.01 10.47 6.94
C GLY A 359 17.05 11.14 7.83
N TYR A 360 18.00 10.37 8.36
CA TYR A 360 19.05 10.89 9.23
C TYR A 360 20.38 11.15 8.52
N LEU A 361 20.76 10.30 7.57
CA LEU A 361 22.08 10.34 6.90
C LEU A 361 22.02 10.76 5.42
N GLY A 362 20.82 10.88 4.86
CA GLY A 362 20.64 11.20 3.44
C GLY A 362 20.93 10.02 2.52
N TRP A 363 21.35 10.32 1.29
CA TRP A 363 21.50 9.32 0.22
C TRP A 363 22.82 8.53 0.28
N PHE A 364 23.88 9.12 0.89
CA PHE A 364 25.20 8.52 0.90
C PHE A 364 25.28 7.34 1.89
N ASP A 365 25.58 6.16 1.37
CA ASP A 365 25.57 4.90 2.13
C ASP A 365 26.86 4.62 2.92
N GLY A 366 27.83 5.53 2.91
CA GLY A 366 29.14 5.39 3.58
C GLY A 366 30.21 4.71 2.72
N ASN A 367 29.87 4.15 1.56
CA ASN A 367 30.84 3.55 0.66
C ASN A 367 31.42 4.61 -0.29
N ALA A 368 32.71 4.92 -0.16
CA ALA A 368 33.39 5.94 -0.96
C ALA A 368 33.25 5.72 -2.48
N THR A 369 33.11 4.48 -2.95
CA THR A 369 32.88 4.17 -4.35
C THR A 369 31.59 4.78 -4.89
N ASN A 370 30.57 4.93 -4.02
CA ASN A 370 29.26 5.47 -4.38
C ASN A 370 29.17 6.99 -4.33
N LEU A 371 30.27 7.72 -4.02
CA LEU A 371 30.30 9.18 -4.13
C LEU A 371 30.13 9.67 -5.57
N PHE A 372 30.74 8.96 -6.52
CA PHE A 372 30.64 9.24 -7.96
C PHE A 372 30.48 7.91 -8.72
N PRO A 373 29.29 7.28 -8.65
CA PRO A 373 29.04 6.00 -9.30
C PRO A 373 29.11 6.14 -10.84
N LEU A 374 29.31 5.02 -11.52
CA LEU A 374 29.11 4.99 -12.97
C LEU A 374 27.67 5.41 -13.29
N SER A 375 27.47 6.02 -14.46
CA SER A 375 26.09 6.19 -14.95
C SER A 375 25.48 4.83 -15.28
N ASP A 376 24.15 4.74 -15.18
CA ASP A 376 23.40 3.50 -15.46
C ASP A 376 23.79 2.91 -16.84
N GLY A 377 23.97 3.77 -17.86
CA GLY A 377 24.38 3.34 -19.19
C GLY A 377 25.80 2.76 -19.23
N GLU A 378 26.73 3.32 -18.47
CA GLU A 378 28.11 2.83 -18.41
C GLU A 378 28.20 1.53 -17.59
N GLU A 379 27.42 1.40 -16.55
CA GLU A 379 27.30 0.16 -15.80
C GLU A 379 26.68 -0.95 -16.65
N ALA A 380 25.55 -0.68 -17.31
CA ALA A 380 24.86 -1.62 -18.18
C ALA A 380 25.79 -2.12 -19.34
N LYS A 381 26.58 -1.25 -19.93
CA LYS A 381 27.60 -1.66 -20.96
C LYS A 381 28.58 -2.66 -20.38
N ARG A 382 29.10 -2.43 -19.17
CA ARG A 382 30.09 -3.31 -18.55
C ARG A 382 29.47 -4.65 -18.15
N VAL A 383 28.28 -4.64 -17.56
CA VAL A 383 27.54 -5.85 -17.24
C VAL A 383 27.27 -6.68 -18.49
N THR A 384 26.78 -6.07 -19.56
CA THR A 384 26.55 -6.72 -20.85
C THR A 384 27.83 -7.33 -21.42
N LYS A 385 28.97 -6.62 -21.33
CA LYS A 385 30.27 -7.15 -21.78
C LYS A 385 30.73 -8.36 -20.95
N ILE A 386 30.56 -8.32 -19.62
CA ILE A 386 30.92 -9.42 -18.72
C ILE A 386 30.04 -10.64 -19.00
N ALA A 387 28.77 -10.44 -19.31
CA ALA A 387 27.82 -11.50 -19.66
C ALA A 387 28.16 -12.18 -21.01
N GLY A 388 29.00 -11.58 -21.83
CA GLY A 388 29.36 -12.11 -23.16
C GLY A 388 28.59 -11.48 -24.32
N GLY A 389 27.94 -10.35 -24.13
CA GLY A 389 27.17 -9.60 -25.10
C GLY A 389 25.68 -9.55 -24.84
N GLN A 390 24.94 -8.84 -25.68
CA GLN A 390 23.51 -8.62 -25.53
C GLN A 390 22.69 -9.92 -25.59
N ASP A 391 23.02 -10.80 -26.53
CA ASP A 391 22.30 -12.09 -26.66
C ASP A 391 22.56 -12.99 -25.44
N ALA A 392 23.79 -13.02 -24.94
CA ALA A 392 24.12 -13.77 -23.73
C ALA A 392 23.40 -13.22 -22.49
N LEU A 393 23.29 -11.88 -22.37
CA LEU A 393 22.52 -11.25 -21.30
C LEU A 393 21.01 -11.62 -21.39
N GLY A 394 20.44 -11.64 -22.61
CA GLY A 394 19.09 -12.13 -22.85
C GLY A 394 18.88 -13.59 -22.44
N ASN A 395 19.86 -14.47 -22.72
CA ASN A 395 19.81 -15.86 -22.29
C ASN A 395 19.87 -16.02 -20.75
N LEU A 396 20.60 -15.12 -20.05
CA LEU A 396 20.59 -15.10 -18.59
C LEU A 396 19.21 -14.71 -18.03
N VAL A 397 18.50 -13.77 -18.67
CA VAL A 397 17.09 -13.45 -18.29
C VAL A 397 16.23 -14.70 -18.39
N VAL A 398 16.28 -15.41 -19.53
CA VAL A 398 15.50 -16.66 -19.73
C VAL A 398 15.87 -17.70 -18.69
N SER A 399 17.15 -17.86 -18.38
CA SER A 399 17.61 -18.80 -17.36
C SER A 399 17.10 -18.45 -15.98
N ALA A 400 17.14 -17.17 -15.58
CA ALA A 400 16.61 -16.70 -14.31
C ALA A 400 15.08 -16.93 -14.21
N MET A 401 14.34 -16.63 -15.30
CA MET A 401 12.90 -16.92 -15.37
C MET A 401 12.60 -18.43 -15.17
N ASN A 402 13.37 -19.31 -15.81
CA ASN A 402 13.16 -20.75 -15.75
C ASN A 402 13.39 -21.33 -14.34
N ILE A 403 14.30 -20.73 -13.55
CA ILE A 403 14.54 -21.13 -12.14
C ILE A 403 13.73 -20.31 -11.14
N GLN A 404 12.80 -19.47 -11.63
CA GLN A 404 11.93 -18.60 -10.82
C GLN A 404 12.68 -17.53 -10.01
N ASP A 405 13.89 -17.17 -10.41
CA ASP A 405 14.60 -16.01 -9.84
C ASP A 405 14.12 -14.72 -10.53
N TYR A 406 12.86 -14.38 -10.26
CA TYR A 406 12.16 -13.27 -10.92
C TYR A 406 12.76 -11.91 -10.59
N GLN A 407 13.29 -11.72 -9.37
CA GLN A 407 13.95 -10.46 -9.02
C GLN A 407 15.21 -10.25 -9.86
N TRP A 408 16.02 -11.27 -10.02
CA TRP A 408 17.21 -11.20 -10.84
C TRP A 408 16.87 -11.04 -12.33
N ALA A 409 15.87 -11.77 -12.82
CA ALA A 409 15.37 -11.60 -14.19
C ALA A 409 14.95 -10.15 -14.49
N ALA A 410 14.21 -9.52 -13.55
CA ALA A 410 13.80 -8.12 -13.70
C ALA A 410 15.00 -7.17 -13.73
N GLN A 411 16.02 -7.37 -12.87
CA GLN A 411 17.23 -6.56 -12.83
C GLN A 411 18.07 -6.71 -14.11
N LEU A 412 18.20 -7.93 -14.65
CA LEU A 412 18.87 -8.17 -15.93
C LEU A 412 18.15 -7.44 -17.07
N CYS A 413 16.81 -7.45 -17.07
CA CYS A 413 16.02 -6.67 -18.03
C CYS A 413 16.27 -5.16 -17.90
N ASP A 414 16.53 -4.64 -16.70
CA ASP A 414 16.85 -3.21 -16.51
C ASP A 414 18.13 -2.83 -17.24
N TYR A 415 19.18 -3.66 -17.21
CA TYR A 415 20.41 -3.43 -17.96
C TYR A 415 20.15 -3.43 -19.47
N ILE A 416 19.33 -4.39 -19.97
CA ILE A 416 18.99 -4.44 -21.42
C ILE A 416 18.21 -3.19 -21.82
N LEU A 417 17.19 -2.81 -21.05
CA LEU A 417 16.32 -1.67 -21.35
C LEU A 417 17.04 -0.33 -21.19
N THR A 418 18.08 -0.25 -20.37
CA THR A 418 18.95 0.92 -20.26
C THR A 418 19.74 1.16 -21.57
N LEU A 419 20.18 0.09 -22.24
CA LEU A 419 20.91 0.18 -23.50
C LEU A 419 20.01 0.22 -24.73
N ASP A 420 18.90 -0.49 -24.70
CA ASP A 420 17.88 -0.55 -25.74
C ASP A 420 16.47 -0.38 -25.12
N PRO A 421 16.01 0.87 -24.93
CA PRO A 421 14.70 1.16 -24.34
C PRO A 421 13.50 0.64 -25.15
N LYS A 422 13.74 0.15 -26.39
CA LYS A 422 12.70 -0.41 -27.26
C LYS A 422 12.72 -1.94 -27.34
N ASN A 423 13.55 -2.60 -26.57
CA ASN A 423 13.66 -4.06 -26.55
C ASN A 423 12.39 -4.72 -26.04
N LYS A 424 11.56 -5.20 -26.97
CA LYS A 424 10.26 -5.80 -26.67
C LYS A 424 10.39 -7.06 -25.82
N ALA A 425 11.39 -7.91 -26.08
CA ALA A 425 11.60 -9.14 -25.33
C ALA A 425 11.92 -8.85 -23.85
N ALA A 426 12.82 -7.88 -23.60
CA ALA A 426 13.15 -7.45 -22.25
C ALA A 426 11.95 -6.82 -21.53
N MET A 427 11.12 -6.02 -22.24
CA MET A 427 9.90 -5.45 -21.67
C MET A 427 8.91 -6.56 -21.23
N LEU A 428 8.70 -7.57 -22.08
CA LEU A 428 7.77 -8.66 -21.78
C LEU A 428 8.31 -9.55 -20.67
N ASN A 429 9.58 -9.96 -20.71
CA ASN A 429 10.19 -10.75 -19.63
C ASN A 429 10.15 -10.02 -18.29
N LYS A 430 10.45 -8.70 -18.29
CA LYS A 430 10.33 -7.89 -17.06
C LYS A 430 8.89 -7.82 -16.56
N ALA A 431 7.93 -7.66 -17.47
CA ALA A 431 6.52 -7.64 -17.10
C ALA A 431 6.07 -8.98 -16.49
N ASP A 432 6.54 -10.09 -17.03
CA ASP A 432 6.25 -11.43 -16.52
C ASP A 432 6.92 -11.67 -15.16
N ALA A 433 8.18 -11.28 -15.01
CA ALA A 433 8.90 -11.35 -13.72
C ALA A 433 8.20 -10.52 -12.63
N LEU A 434 7.82 -9.27 -12.94
CA LEU A 434 7.09 -8.41 -12.00
C LEU A 434 5.71 -8.94 -11.65
N THR A 435 5.04 -9.62 -12.59
CA THR A 435 3.74 -10.27 -12.32
C THR A 435 3.90 -11.43 -11.36
N ALA A 436 4.94 -12.25 -11.52
CA ALA A 436 5.25 -13.35 -10.62
C ALA A 436 5.64 -12.85 -9.22
N LEU A 437 6.51 -11.84 -9.13
CA LEU A 437 6.85 -11.19 -7.85
C LEU A 437 5.63 -10.63 -7.13
N ALA A 438 4.67 -10.08 -7.90
CA ALA A 438 3.44 -9.53 -7.33
C ALA A 438 2.56 -10.60 -6.67
N ASP A 439 2.59 -11.83 -7.17
CA ASP A 439 1.79 -12.92 -6.61
C ASP A 439 2.28 -13.35 -5.21
N ASP A 440 3.58 -13.35 -5.00
CA ASP A 440 4.20 -13.81 -3.75
C ASP A 440 4.34 -12.73 -2.68
N ILE A 441 4.03 -11.46 -2.99
CA ILE A 441 4.23 -10.37 -2.04
C ILE A 441 2.96 -9.99 -1.28
N LEU A 442 3.05 -9.99 0.07
CA LEU A 442 1.93 -9.63 0.94
C LEU A 442 1.67 -8.11 0.96
N THR A 443 2.70 -7.30 0.72
CA THR A 443 2.57 -5.83 0.73
C THR A 443 1.77 -5.37 -0.49
N ALA A 444 0.48 -5.06 -0.29
CA ALA A 444 -0.45 -4.73 -1.38
C ALA A 444 0.03 -3.53 -2.23
N THR A 445 0.67 -2.55 -1.61
CA THR A 445 1.23 -1.38 -2.31
C THR A 445 2.37 -1.77 -3.26
N ALA A 446 3.23 -2.72 -2.90
CA ALA A 446 4.26 -3.27 -3.78
C ALA A 446 3.64 -4.11 -4.90
N ARG A 447 2.71 -5.03 -4.54
CA ARG A 447 1.97 -5.84 -5.51
C ARG A 447 1.33 -4.97 -6.59
N ASN A 448 0.58 -3.97 -6.18
CA ASN A 448 -0.10 -3.06 -7.11
C ASN A 448 0.89 -2.29 -7.99
N TYR A 449 2.03 -1.88 -7.43
CA TYR A 449 3.08 -1.17 -8.18
C TYR A 449 3.74 -2.08 -9.22
N TYR A 450 4.07 -3.33 -8.87
CA TYR A 450 4.59 -4.33 -9.79
C TYR A 450 3.62 -4.59 -10.95
N LEU A 451 2.36 -4.86 -10.65
CA LEU A 451 1.34 -5.12 -11.68
C LEU A 451 1.09 -3.89 -12.57
N SER A 452 1.02 -2.69 -12.00
CA SER A 452 0.88 -1.45 -12.77
C SER A 452 2.06 -1.25 -13.72
N THR A 453 3.29 -1.54 -13.27
CA THR A 453 4.50 -1.46 -14.10
C THR A 453 4.48 -2.53 -15.21
N ALA A 454 4.06 -3.75 -14.89
CA ALA A 454 3.94 -4.84 -15.87
C ALA A 454 2.94 -4.49 -16.98
N ILE A 455 1.81 -3.89 -16.65
CA ILE A 455 0.80 -3.41 -17.64
C ILE A 455 1.43 -2.35 -18.56
N GLN A 456 2.15 -1.38 -18.00
CA GLN A 456 2.81 -0.34 -18.78
C GLN A 456 3.85 -0.92 -19.75
N LEU A 457 4.69 -1.87 -19.30
CA LEU A 457 5.68 -2.53 -20.12
C LEU A 457 5.03 -3.31 -21.28
N ARG A 458 3.94 -4.04 -21.04
CA ARG A 458 3.20 -4.76 -22.10
C ARG A 458 2.57 -3.80 -23.11
N LYS A 459 2.01 -2.66 -22.68
CA LYS A 459 1.52 -1.60 -23.57
C LYS A 459 2.63 -1.06 -24.45
N GLN A 460 3.80 -0.72 -23.89
CA GLN A 460 4.96 -0.23 -24.63
C GLN A 460 5.48 -1.27 -25.64
N ALA A 461 5.60 -2.54 -25.26
CA ALA A 461 6.00 -3.62 -26.16
C ALA A 461 5.05 -3.79 -27.35
N SER A 462 3.76 -3.50 -27.16
CA SER A 462 2.72 -3.52 -28.21
C SER A 462 2.70 -2.26 -29.08
N GLY A 463 3.54 -1.26 -28.78
CA GLY A 463 3.57 0.01 -29.52
C GLY A 463 2.42 0.96 -29.19
N LEU A 464 1.69 0.70 -28.10
CA LEU A 464 0.64 1.60 -27.60
C LEU A 464 1.28 2.73 -26.76
N PRO A 465 0.71 3.96 -26.79
CA PRO A 465 1.22 5.06 -25.99
C PRO A 465 1.30 4.69 -24.52
N SER A 466 2.39 5.04 -23.88
CA SER A 466 2.51 4.93 -22.42
C SER A 466 1.86 6.15 -21.77
N GLU A 467 1.35 6.02 -20.55
CA GLU A 467 0.88 7.16 -19.75
C GLU A 467 2.02 8.12 -19.32
N ARG A 468 3.24 7.89 -19.85
CA ARG A 468 4.43 8.72 -19.60
C ARG A 468 4.60 9.85 -20.62
N ASP A 469 3.90 9.76 -21.74
CA ASP A 469 3.85 10.77 -22.80
C ASP A 469 2.59 11.64 -22.60
#